data_6889c506f15d23a5002ecf4fa175eaf5
#
_entry.id   6889c506f15d23a5002ecf4fa175eaf5
#
_cell.length_a   1.000
_cell.length_b   1.000
_cell.length_c   1.000
_cell.angle_alpha   90.00
_cell.angle_beta   90.00
_cell.angle_gamma   90.00
#
_symmetry.space_group_name_H-M   'P 1'
#
loop_
_entity.id
_entity.type
_entity.pdbx_description
1 polymer ?
#
loop_
_entity_poly.entity_id
_entity_poly.type
_entity_poly.pdbx_seq_one_letter_code
_entity_poly.pdbx_strand_id
1 'polypeptide(L)'
;MDLKFPFLALFLACGLLAGCVAAPAPVSPSAAELERLPVLSGVVTGHRVLRGEVHLADDVHVVPGAVLELRPGTTVYVRSAEGTQIDPEYLSSLTELLVRGRLDIHGTARRPVRFIPLTPGSPEQPAWAGITLTGAEGGKIVGARIERAETGILCIASSPEIRANLFTGNRYGIIAQQESAPRILGNRIEKGEGGIFCWRGSTPEIAGNEILDQAEEGIFADADSRPLLTGNRVSGNDLGLALYDRGLAGDPSQARGNREDLRILSRPAEAAR
;
A
#
# COMPACT_ATOMS: atom_id res chain seq x y z
N MET A 1 -22.14 68.11 -33.52
CA MET A 1 -22.83 67.47 -32.36
C MET A 1 -22.74 65.96 -32.60
N ASP A 2 -21.56 65.42 -32.24
CA ASP A 2 -21.17 64.04 -32.58
C ASP A 2 -21.48 63.10 -31.41
N LEU A 3 -22.36 62.16 -31.68
CA LEU A 3 -22.75 61.12 -30.72
C LEU A 3 -21.87 59.89 -30.97
N LYS A 4 -20.89 59.64 -30.05
CA LYS A 4 -20.09 58.42 -30.04
C LYS A 4 -20.78 57.31 -29.22
N PHE A 5 -21.13 56.19 -29.87
CA PHE A 5 -21.53 54.97 -29.18
C PHE A 5 -20.32 54.14 -28.83
N PRO A 6 -20.21 53.57 -27.62
CA PRO A 6 -19.17 52.57 -27.33
C PRO A 6 -19.66 51.16 -27.70
N PHE A 7 -18.85 50.47 -28.45
CA PHE A 7 -18.97 49.03 -28.74
C PHE A 7 -18.71 48.19 -27.47
N LEU A 8 -19.75 47.46 -27.03
CA LEU A 8 -19.61 46.50 -25.94
C LEU A 8 -19.24 45.13 -26.55
N ALA A 9 -17.97 44.73 -26.40
CA ALA A 9 -17.53 43.41 -26.83
C ALA A 9 -17.89 42.35 -25.76
N LEU A 10 -18.83 41.49 -26.10
CA LEU A 10 -19.28 40.35 -25.30
C LEU A 10 -18.27 39.19 -25.50
N PHE A 11 -17.37 38.97 -24.54
CA PHE A 11 -16.52 37.80 -24.50
C PHE A 11 -17.32 36.59 -24.02
N LEU A 12 -17.67 35.70 -24.94
CA LEU A 12 -18.29 34.38 -24.64
C LEU A 12 -17.15 33.45 -24.19
N ALA A 13 -16.95 33.29 -22.87
CA ALA A 13 -16.04 32.30 -22.30
C ALA A 13 -16.66 30.91 -22.40
N CYS A 14 -16.26 30.16 -23.42
CA CYS A 14 -16.60 28.75 -23.59
C CYS A 14 -15.76 27.94 -22.59
N GLY A 15 -16.29 27.70 -21.39
CA GLY A 15 -15.67 26.81 -20.39
C GLY A 15 -15.76 25.34 -20.86
N LEU A 16 -14.65 24.80 -21.35
CA LEU A 16 -14.49 23.36 -21.55
C LEU A 16 -14.43 22.67 -20.19
N LEU A 17 -15.56 22.18 -19.70
CA LEU A 17 -15.62 21.20 -18.62
C LEU A 17 -15.04 19.88 -19.15
N ALA A 18 -13.74 19.69 -18.99
CA ALA A 18 -13.12 18.39 -19.14
C ALA A 18 -13.59 17.51 -17.96
N GLY A 19 -14.71 16.85 -18.13
CA GLY A 19 -15.16 15.82 -17.21
C GLY A 19 -14.13 14.70 -17.19
N CYS A 20 -13.46 14.50 -16.07
CA CYS A 20 -12.69 13.28 -15.84
C CYS A 20 -13.67 12.10 -15.85
N VAL A 21 -13.79 11.44 -17.01
CA VAL A 21 -14.45 10.13 -17.07
C VAL A 21 -13.58 9.17 -16.30
N ALA A 22 -14.02 8.77 -15.11
CA ALA A 22 -13.38 7.71 -14.35
C ALA A 22 -13.34 6.46 -15.24
N ALA A 23 -12.16 5.88 -15.42
CA ALA A 23 -12.04 4.62 -16.14
C ALA A 23 -12.96 3.58 -15.46
N PRO A 24 -13.72 2.79 -16.24
CA PRO A 24 -14.58 1.77 -15.66
C PRO A 24 -13.76 0.83 -14.78
N ALA A 25 -14.36 0.43 -13.66
CA ALA A 25 -13.71 -0.57 -12.77
C ALA A 25 -13.40 -1.82 -13.60
N PRO A 26 -12.24 -2.44 -13.39
CA PRO A 26 -11.90 -3.66 -14.10
C PRO A 26 -12.96 -4.73 -13.81
N VAL A 27 -13.55 -5.27 -14.86
CA VAL A 27 -14.50 -6.38 -14.75
C VAL A 27 -13.70 -7.60 -14.32
N SER A 28 -14.11 -8.28 -13.25
CA SER A 28 -13.47 -9.53 -12.82
C SER A 28 -13.64 -10.58 -13.92
N PRO A 29 -12.58 -11.31 -14.28
CA PRO A 29 -12.65 -12.37 -15.28
C PRO A 29 -13.60 -13.48 -14.83
N SER A 30 -14.24 -14.13 -15.79
CA SER A 30 -15.03 -15.33 -15.55
C SER A 30 -14.12 -16.51 -15.15
N ALA A 31 -14.69 -17.54 -14.55
CA ALA A 31 -13.93 -18.75 -14.19
C ALA A 31 -13.19 -19.36 -15.40
N ALA A 32 -13.84 -19.42 -16.57
CA ALA A 32 -13.22 -19.93 -17.79
C ALA A 32 -12.09 -19.06 -18.34
N GLU A 33 -12.12 -17.76 -18.10
CA GLU A 33 -11.02 -16.85 -18.43
C GLU A 33 -9.85 -17.02 -17.45
N LEU A 34 -10.13 -17.16 -16.16
CA LEU A 34 -9.10 -17.41 -15.12
C LEU A 34 -8.32 -18.71 -15.38
N GLU A 35 -9.00 -19.79 -15.80
CA GLU A 35 -8.35 -21.07 -16.12
C GLU A 35 -7.36 -20.97 -17.28
N ARG A 36 -7.47 -19.97 -18.14
CA ARG A 36 -6.57 -19.74 -19.29
C ARG A 36 -5.38 -18.86 -18.95
N LEU A 37 -5.41 -18.19 -17.80
CA LEU A 37 -4.32 -17.30 -17.40
C LEU A 37 -3.10 -18.09 -16.92
N PRO A 38 -1.90 -17.54 -17.11
CA PRO A 38 -0.71 -18.05 -16.44
C PRO A 38 -0.93 -18.07 -14.92
N VAL A 39 -0.67 -19.24 -14.32
CA VAL A 39 -0.82 -19.43 -12.87
C VAL A 39 0.45 -19.05 -12.13
N LEU A 40 0.28 -18.30 -11.05
CA LEU A 40 1.29 -18.03 -10.05
C LEU A 40 0.87 -18.71 -8.74
N SER A 41 1.62 -19.72 -8.32
CA SER A 41 1.41 -20.46 -7.08
C SER A 41 2.67 -21.22 -6.70
N GLY A 42 2.79 -21.63 -5.43
CA GLY A 42 3.88 -22.42 -4.90
C GLY A 42 5.23 -21.70 -4.91
N VAL A 43 6.31 -22.43 -5.10
CA VAL A 43 7.68 -21.94 -4.94
C VAL A 43 8.22 -21.28 -6.21
N VAL A 44 8.71 -20.05 -6.08
CA VAL A 44 9.43 -19.35 -7.14
C VAL A 44 10.92 -19.46 -6.89
N THR A 45 11.63 -20.06 -7.86
CA THR A 45 13.09 -20.19 -7.88
C THR A 45 13.68 -19.43 -9.07
N GLY A 46 14.93 -18.98 -8.98
CA GLY A 46 15.60 -18.24 -10.03
C GLY A 46 14.94 -16.90 -10.34
N HIS A 47 14.90 -16.51 -11.60
CA HIS A 47 14.29 -15.22 -12.01
C HIS A 47 13.00 -15.47 -12.80
N ARG A 48 11.86 -15.09 -12.22
CA ARG A 48 10.53 -15.20 -12.86
C ARG A 48 10.00 -13.81 -13.19
N VAL A 49 9.63 -13.59 -14.45
CA VAL A 49 9.08 -12.32 -14.93
C VAL A 49 7.61 -12.51 -15.29
N LEU A 50 6.75 -11.65 -14.73
CA LEU A 50 5.31 -11.63 -15.01
C LEU A 50 4.94 -10.44 -15.89
N ARG A 51 4.03 -10.68 -16.86
CA ARG A 51 3.48 -9.69 -17.79
C ARG A 51 2.04 -10.01 -18.12
N GLY A 52 1.25 -8.98 -18.43
CA GLY A 52 -0.16 -9.17 -18.78
C GLY A 52 -1.00 -9.60 -17.58
N GLU A 53 -1.94 -10.48 -17.82
CA GLU A 53 -2.85 -10.99 -16.79
C GLU A 53 -2.32 -12.30 -16.24
N VAL A 54 -2.35 -12.45 -14.92
CA VAL A 54 -1.84 -13.61 -14.18
C VAL A 54 -2.83 -13.96 -13.07
N HIS A 55 -3.06 -15.24 -12.84
CA HIS A 55 -3.87 -15.74 -11.74
C HIS A 55 -2.99 -16.19 -10.58
N LEU A 56 -2.99 -15.47 -9.47
CA LEU A 56 -2.43 -15.91 -8.19
C LEU A 56 -3.44 -16.85 -7.56
N ALA A 57 -3.24 -18.16 -7.80
CA ALA A 57 -4.24 -19.18 -7.50
C ALA A 57 -4.09 -19.79 -6.10
N ASP A 58 -2.93 -19.61 -5.48
CA ASP A 58 -2.60 -20.12 -4.15
C ASP A 58 -1.38 -19.33 -3.61
N ASP A 59 -0.94 -19.67 -2.40
CA ASP A 59 0.23 -19.07 -1.78
C ASP A 59 1.46 -19.17 -2.69
N VAL A 60 2.29 -18.13 -2.61
CA VAL A 60 3.54 -18.04 -3.37
C VAL A 60 4.70 -17.75 -2.43
N HIS A 61 5.74 -18.55 -2.53
CA HIS A 61 6.98 -18.36 -1.81
C HIS A 61 8.13 -18.05 -2.77
N VAL A 62 8.62 -16.82 -2.77
CA VAL A 62 9.85 -16.44 -3.48
C VAL A 62 11.02 -16.72 -2.56
N VAL A 63 11.75 -17.82 -2.82
CA VAL A 63 12.82 -18.31 -1.93
C VAL A 63 14.06 -17.39 -1.97
N PRO A 64 14.95 -17.44 -0.97
CA PRO A 64 16.22 -16.71 -1.01
C PRO A 64 17.01 -16.94 -2.30
N GLY A 65 17.57 -15.88 -2.87
CA GLY A 65 18.29 -15.89 -4.16
C GLY A 65 17.36 -15.87 -5.38
N ALA A 66 16.04 -16.02 -5.22
CA ALA A 66 15.09 -15.90 -6.33
C ALA A 66 14.62 -14.45 -6.52
N VAL A 67 14.22 -14.12 -7.73
CA VAL A 67 13.67 -12.80 -8.11
C VAL A 67 12.30 -12.99 -8.75
N LEU A 68 11.29 -12.35 -8.20
CA LEU A 68 9.99 -12.19 -8.84
C LEU A 68 9.87 -10.76 -9.38
N GLU A 69 9.70 -10.64 -10.68
CA GLU A 69 9.60 -9.35 -11.35
C GLU A 69 8.25 -9.16 -12.03
N LEU A 70 7.57 -8.04 -11.77
CA LEU A 70 6.30 -7.66 -12.38
C LEU A 70 6.48 -6.43 -13.27
N ARG A 71 6.20 -6.59 -14.56
CA ARG A 71 6.36 -5.54 -15.57
C ARG A 71 5.18 -4.56 -15.58
N PRO A 72 5.35 -3.34 -16.14
CA PRO A 72 4.29 -2.33 -16.19
C PRO A 72 3.01 -2.84 -16.86
N GLY A 73 1.86 -2.67 -16.18
CA GLY A 73 0.55 -3.08 -16.67
C GLY A 73 0.19 -4.54 -16.37
N THR A 74 1.01 -5.26 -15.61
CA THR A 74 0.64 -6.59 -15.12
C THR A 74 -0.58 -6.49 -14.20
N THR A 75 -1.56 -7.36 -14.40
CA THR A 75 -2.71 -7.54 -13.51
C THR A 75 -2.65 -8.92 -12.90
N VAL A 76 -2.60 -8.97 -11.58
CA VAL A 76 -2.60 -10.20 -10.79
C VAL A 76 -3.99 -10.35 -10.18
N TYR A 77 -4.76 -11.30 -10.67
CA TYR A 77 -6.04 -11.69 -10.06
C TYR A 77 -5.76 -12.63 -8.91
N VAL A 78 -6.13 -12.21 -7.70
CA VAL A 78 -5.82 -12.95 -6.48
C VAL A 78 -7.02 -13.79 -6.09
N ARG A 79 -6.84 -15.12 -6.03
CA ARG A 79 -7.81 -16.01 -5.44
C ARG A 79 -7.84 -15.79 -3.93
N SER A 80 -8.99 -15.47 -3.40
CA SER A 80 -9.20 -15.44 -1.95
C SER A 80 -9.46 -16.87 -1.50
N ALA A 81 -8.56 -17.44 -0.74
CA ALA A 81 -8.72 -18.74 -0.12
C ALA A 81 -8.36 -18.60 1.36
N GLU A 82 -9.17 -19.19 2.22
CA GLU A 82 -8.72 -19.57 3.55
C GLU A 82 -7.90 -20.83 3.36
N GLY A 83 -6.59 -20.68 3.28
CA GLY A 83 -5.69 -21.81 3.18
C GLY A 83 -5.63 -22.52 4.52
N THR A 84 -5.85 -23.82 4.54
CA THR A 84 -5.32 -24.67 5.59
C THR A 84 -3.83 -24.79 5.33
N GLN A 85 -3.06 -23.79 5.75
CA GLN A 85 -1.62 -23.82 5.54
C GLN A 85 -1.01 -24.86 6.46
N ILE A 86 -0.53 -25.89 5.82
CA ILE A 86 0.25 -26.97 6.48
C ILE A 86 1.71 -26.54 6.61
N ASP A 87 2.14 -25.54 5.81
CA ASP A 87 3.51 -25.04 5.83
C ASP A 87 3.66 -23.93 6.88
N PRO A 88 4.49 -24.12 7.93
CA PRO A 88 4.71 -23.13 8.97
C PRO A 88 5.46 -21.88 8.48
N GLU A 89 5.87 -21.82 7.21
CA GLU A 89 6.58 -20.67 6.67
C GLU A 89 5.68 -19.47 6.37
N TYR A 90 4.38 -19.70 6.06
CA TYR A 90 3.42 -18.64 5.81
C TYR A 90 2.92 -18.01 7.14
N LEU A 91 2.59 -16.71 7.08
CA LEU A 91 2.24 -15.95 8.27
C LEU A 91 0.75 -15.68 8.39
N SER A 92 -0.02 -15.88 7.33
CA SER A 92 -1.45 -15.68 7.28
C SER A 92 -2.18 -16.96 6.86
N SER A 93 -3.44 -17.11 7.28
CA SER A 93 -4.34 -18.16 6.77
C SER A 93 -4.97 -17.79 5.43
N LEU A 94 -4.78 -16.57 4.95
CA LEU A 94 -5.27 -16.09 3.65
C LEU A 94 -4.18 -16.25 2.60
N THR A 95 -4.56 -16.30 1.32
CA THR A 95 -3.61 -16.34 0.20
C THR A 95 -2.54 -15.25 0.34
N GLU A 96 -1.27 -15.64 0.34
CA GLU A 96 -0.11 -14.78 0.62
C GLU A 96 0.92 -14.80 -0.50
N LEU A 97 1.52 -13.65 -0.80
CA LEU A 97 2.76 -13.55 -1.56
C LEU A 97 3.92 -13.35 -0.58
N LEU A 98 4.54 -14.45 -0.16
CA LEU A 98 5.68 -14.46 0.76
C LEU A 98 7.00 -14.33 -0.01
N VAL A 99 7.81 -13.35 0.34
CA VAL A 99 9.09 -13.04 -0.32
C VAL A 99 10.23 -13.10 0.67
N ARG A 100 11.14 -14.05 0.47
CA ARG A 100 12.43 -14.15 1.16
C ARG A 100 13.61 -13.85 0.23
N GLY A 101 13.39 -13.92 -1.08
CA GLY A 101 14.30 -13.45 -2.11
C GLY A 101 14.07 -11.98 -2.42
N ARG A 102 13.87 -11.66 -3.68
CA ARG A 102 13.68 -10.28 -4.14
C ARG A 102 12.36 -10.11 -4.90
N LEU A 103 11.69 -8.99 -4.66
CA LEU A 103 10.49 -8.57 -5.41
C LEU A 103 10.74 -7.23 -6.09
N ASP A 104 10.62 -7.23 -7.42
CA ASP A 104 10.69 -6.02 -8.23
C ASP A 104 9.37 -5.78 -8.98
N ILE A 105 8.66 -4.72 -8.60
CA ILE A 105 7.43 -4.26 -9.24
C ILE A 105 7.71 -2.95 -9.98
N HIS A 106 7.44 -2.92 -11.29
CA HIS A 106 7.76 -1.81 -12.17
C HIS A 106 6.51 -1.18 -12.80
N GLY A 107 5.52 -0.83 -11.99
CA GLY A 107 4.35 -0.09 -12.47
C GLY A 107 4.66 1.38 -12.77
N THR A 108 3.78 2.01 -13.53
CA THR A 108 3.80 3.45 -13.81
C THR A 108 2.40 4.02 -13.62
N ALA A 109 2.25 5.36 -13.54
CA ALA A 109 0.95 6.01 -13.43
C ALA A 109 -0.01 5.60 -14.57
N ARG A 110 0.50 5.44 -15.80
CA ARG A 110 -0.30 5.03 -16.97
C ARG A 110 -0.49 3.52 -17.08
N ARG A 111 0.44 2.73 -16.56
CA ARG A 111 0.44 1.27 -16.60
C ARG A 111 0.81 0.70 -15.23
N PRO A 112 -0.06 0.87 -14.21
CA PRO A 112 0.20 0.33 -12.88
C PRO A 112 0.20 -1.21 -12.91
N VAL A 113 0.93 -1.81 -11.99
CA VAL A 113 0.74 -3.22 -11.65
C VAL A 113 -0.46 -3.29 -10.69
N ARG A 114 -1.40 -4.20 -10.91
CA ARG A 114 -2.62 -4.32 -10.10
C ARG A 114 -2.69 -5.68 -9.43
N PHE A 115 -3.03 -5.68 -8.14
CA PHE A 115 -3.43 -6.88 -7.41
C PHE A 115 -4.91 -6.75 -7.11
N ILE A 116 -5.72 -7.57 -7.80
CA ILE A 116 -7.19 -7.51 -7.77
C ILE A 116 -7.72 -8.79 -7.15
N PRO A 117 -8.21 -8.77 -5.90
CA PRO A 117 -8.88 -9.92 -5.31
C PRO A 117 -10.15 -10.27 -6.08
N LEU A 118 -10.37 -11.57 -6.31
CA LEU A 118 -11.52 -12.10 -7.04
C LEU A 118 -12.81 -12.10 -6.21
N THR A 119 -12.69 -12.07 -4.89
CA THR A 119 -13.84 -11.96 -3.98
C THR A 119 -13.91 -10.56 -3.37
N PRO A 120 -15.10 -10.11 -2.99
CA PRO A 120 -15.25 -8.93 -2.17
C PRO A 120 -14.45 -9.03 -0.87
N GLY A 121 -14.01 -7.91 -0.34
CA GLY A 121 -13.35 -7.80 0.96
C GLY A 121 -13.51 -6.38 1.48
N SER A 122 -13.33 -6.23 2.80
CA SER A 122 -13.27 -4.95 3.50
C SER A 122 -12.05 -4.92 4.42
N PRO A 123 -11.72 -3.78 5.04
CA PRO A 123 -10.66 -3.76 6.05
C PRO A 123 -10.87 -4.75 7.19
N GLU A 124 -12.11 -4.95 7.65
CA GLU A 124 -12.46 -5.88 8.73
C GLU A 124 -12.46 -7.35 8.26
N GLN A 125 -12.67 -7.57 6.96
CA GLN A 125 -12.70 -8.90 6.33
C GLN A 125 -11.85 -8.88 5.06
N PRO A 126 -10.51 -8.91 5.18
CA PRO A 126 -9.60 -8.86 4.03
C PRO A 126 -9.82 -10.02 3.07
N ALA A 127 -9.62 -9.76 1.80
CA ALA A 127 -9.79 -10.79 0.77
C ALA A 127 -8.55 -11.69 0.59
N TRP A 128 -7.39 -11.24 1.02
CA TRP A 128 -6.10 -11.95 0.95
C TRP A 128 -5.11 -11.36 1.96
N ALA A 129 -4.01 -12.06 2.23
CA ALA A 129 -3.02 -11.62 3.20
C ALA A 129 -2.27 -10.36 2.77
N GLY A 130 -1.91 -10.28 1.49
CA GLY A 130 -1.08 -9.22 0.93
C GLY A 130 0.31 -9.71 0.52
N ILE A 131 1.27 -8.78 0.55
CA ILE A 131 2.67 -9.02 0.19
C ILE A 131 3.51 -8.98 1.46
N THR A 132 4.10 -10.11 1.83
CA THR A 132 5.00 -10.22 2.99
C THR A 132 6.44 -10.35 2.53
N LEU A 133 7.32 -9.44 2.96
CA LEU A 133 8.77 -9.54 2.79
C LEU A 133 9.39 -9.89 4.14
N THR A 134 10.05 -11.04 4.24
CA THR A 134 10.70 -11.47 5.48
C THR A 134 12.14 -11.88 5.24
N GLY A 135 13.09 -11.15 5.81
CA GLY A 135 14.52 -11.32 5.53
C GLY A 135 14.87 -11.13 4.05
N ALA A 136 14.04 -10.41 3.30
CA ALA A 136 14.15 -10.27 1.86
C ALA A 136 15.37 -9.44 1.45
N GLU A 137 15.93 -9.79 0.30
CA GLU A 137 17.18 -9.18 -0.26
C GLU A 137 16.94 -7.79 -0.87
N GLY A 138 16.10 -6.97 -0.24
CA GLY A 138 15.68 -5.68 -0.77
C GLY A 138 14.58 -5.81 -1.82
N GLY A 139 14.62 -4.96 -2.85
CA GLY A 139 13.61 -4.93 -3.91
C GLY A 139 12.98 -3.56 -4.08
N LYS A 140 12.20 -3.42 -5.15
CA LYS A 140 11.49 -2.16 -5.46
C LYS A 140 10.03 -2.45 -5.77
N ILE A 141 9.15 -1.82 -5.03
CA ILE A 141 7.71 -1.90 -5.26
C ILE A 141 7.24 -0.52 -5.69
N VAL A 142 7.10 -0.34 -7.01
CA VAL A 142 6.83 0.97 -7.62
C VAL A 142 5.60 0.90 -8.52
N GLY A 143 4.66 1.85 -8.33
CA GLY A 143 3.50 2.02 -9.19
C GLY A 143 2.52 0.85 -9.13
N ALA A 144 2.40 0.18 -7.99
CA ALA A 144 1.40 -0.85 -7.74
C ALA A 144 0.07 -0.27 -7.23
N ARG A 145 -1.01 -1.02 -7.46
CA ARG A 145 -2.31 -0.86 -6.79
C ARG A 145 -2.59 -2.14 -6.02
N ILE A 146 -2.74 -2.02 -4.72
CA ILE A 146 -2.93 -3.14 -3.80
C ILE A 146 -4.20 -2.88 -3.01
N GLU A 147 -5.18 -3.77 -3.15
CA GLU A 147 -6.52 -3.55 -2.64
C GLU A 147 -6.98 -4.71 -1.76
N ARG A 148 -7.71 -4.39 -0.68
CA ARG A 148 -8.44 -5.34 0.17
C ARG A 148 -7.58 -6.46 0.75
N ALA A 149 -6.32 -6.17 1.04
CA ALA A 149 -5.40 -7.06 1.74
C ALA A 149 -5.53 -6.88 3.25
N GLU A 150 -5.14 -7.90 4.01
CA GLU A 150 -4.90 -7.79 5.45
C GLU A 150 -3.78 -6.78 5.71
N THR A 151 -2.65 -6.93 5.04
CA THR A 151 -1.59 -5.93 5.01
C THR A 151 -1.11 -5.74 3.58
N GLY A 152 -1.27 -4.53 3.04
CA GLY A 152 -0.83 -4.26 1.68
C GLY A 152 0.62 -4.68 1.45
N ILE A 153 1.56 -4.20 2.29
CA ILE A 153 2.95 -4.66 2.35
C ILE A 153 3.37 -4.79 3.81
N LEU A 154 3.81 -6.00 4.19
CA LEU A 154 4.43 -6.30 5.47
C LEU A 154 5.93 -6.49 5.29
N CYS A 155 6.76 -5.66 5.94
CA CYS A 155 8.21 -5.78 5.98
C CYS A 155 8.65 -6.32 7.34
N ILE A 156 9.27 -7.51 7.36
CA ILE A 156 9.84 -8.16 8.54
C ILE A 156 11.34 -8.32 8.30
N ALA A 157 12.19 -7.64 9.05
CA ALA A 157 13.64 -7.63 8.84
C ALA A 157 13.99 -7.39 7.35
N SER A 158 13.28 -6.47 6.68
CA SER A 158 13.34 -6.25 5.23
C SER A 158 13.21 -4.76 4.92
N SER A 159 14.03 -4.26 3.99
CA SER A 159 14.14 -2.82 3.72
C SER A 159 14.01 -2.48 2.23
N PRO A 160 12.84 -2.73 1.60
CA PRO A 160 12.61 -2.40 0.19
C PRO A 160 12.38 -0.90 -0.03
N GLU A 161 12.46 -0.48 -1.29
CA GLU A 161 11.88 0.80 -1.74
C GLU A 161 10.40 0.59 -2.11
N ILE A 162 9.49 1.32 -1.44
CA ILE A 162 8.04 1.30 -1.67
C ILE A 162 7.62 2.69 -2.14
N ARG A 163 7.38 2.86 -3.45
CA ARG A 163 7.22 4.21 -4.00
C ARG A 163 6.09 4.33 -5.01
N ALA A 164 5.35 5.45 -4.91
CA ALA A 164 4.29 5.82 -5.87
C ALA A 164 3.23 4.72 -6.05
N ASN A 165 2.88 4.02 -4.98
CA ASN A 165 1.84 2.99 -4.96
C ASN A 165 0.51 3.56 -4.44
N LEU A 166 -0.58 2.88 -4.78
CA LEU A 166 -1.91 3.11 -4.23
C LEU A 166 -2.35 1.89 -3.43
N PHE A 167 -2.65 2.11 -2.15
CA PHE A 167 -3.22 1.14 -1.23
C PHE A 167 -4.65 1.56 -0.90
N THR A 168 -5.64 0.71 -1.17
CA THR A 168 -7.05 1.08 -0.96
C THR A 168 -7.83 -0.03 -0.27
N GLY A 169 -8.50 0.30 0.84
CA GLY A 169 -9.36 -0.64 1.55
C GLY A 169 -8.62 -1.86 2.10
N ASN A 170 -7.32 -1.74 2.36
CA ASN A 170 -6.56 -2.74 3.08
C ASN A 170 -6.81 -2.55 4.58
N ARG A 171 -6.70 -3.63 5.38
CA ARG A 171 -6.76 -3.45 6.83
C ARG A 171 -5.61 -2.55 7.27
N TYR A 172 -4.37 -2.90 6.92
CA TYR A 172 -3.20 -2.04 7.09
C TYR A 172 -2.56 -1.75 5.74
N GLY A 173 -2.15 -0.51 5.51
CA GLY A 173 -1.46 -0.13 4.28
C GLY A 173 -0.06 -0.73 4.20
N ILE A 174 0.83 -0.31 5.11
CA ILE A 174 2.23 -0.77 5.18
C ILE A 174 2.61 -0.99 6.64
N ILE A 175 3.23 -2.12 6.93
CA ILE A 175 3.82 -2.42 8.25
C ILE A 175 5.32 -2.64 8.07
N ALA A 176 6.14 -1.94 8.87
CA ALA A 176 7.57 -2.17 9.02
C ALA A 176 7.85 -2.66 10.44
N GLN A 177 8.47 -3.84 10.58
CA GLN A 177 8.79 -4.41 11.89
C GLN A 177 10.12 -5.16 11.91
N GLN A 178 10.64 -5.43 13.12
CA GLN A 178 11.87 -6.16 13.34
C GLN A 178 13.07 -5.49 12.63
N GLU A 179 13.40 -4.27 13.06
CA GLU A 179 14.53 -3.49 12.56
C GLU A 179 14.48 -3.19 11.06
N SER A 180 13.32 -3.31 10.43
CA SER A 180 13.14 -2.94 9.02
C SER A 180 13.33 -1.44 8.83
N ALA A 181 13.99 -1.06 7.74
CA ALA A 181 14.22 0.33 7.35
C ALA A 181 13.80 0.60 5.90
N PRO A 182 12.53 0.32 5.50
CA PRO A 182 12.08 0.57 4.14
C PRO A 182 12.02 2.06 3.83
N ARG A 183 12.19 2.39 2.54
CA ARG A 183 11.94 3.74 2.04
C ARG A 183 10.50 3.81 1.49
N ILE A 184 9.62 4.48 2.21
CA ILE A 184 8.19 4.60 1.90
C ILE A 184 7.93 6.01 1.36
N LEU A 185 7.87 6.15 0.02
CA LEU A 185 7.98 7.44 -0.64
C LEU A 185 6.80 7.73 -1.59
N GLY A 186 6.08 8.83 -1.36
CA GLY A 186 5.07 9.31 -2.30
C GLY A 186 3.95 8.30 -2.60
N ASN A 187 3.58 7.46 -1.64
CA ASN A 187 2.46 6.53 -1.76
C ASN A 187 1.16 7.22 -1.36
N ARG A 188 0.04 6.70 -1.85
CA ARG A 188 -1.30 7.03 -1.39
C ARG A 188 -1.90 5.81 -0.70
N ILE A 189 -2.33 5.99 0.55
CA ILE A 189 -2.90 4.95 1.40
C ILE A 189 -4.24 5.46 1.90
N GLU A 190 -5.33 4.76 1.58
CA GLU A 190 -6.66 5.28 1.88
C GLU A 190 -7.69 4.19 2.22
N LYS A 191 -8.65 4.56 3.07
CA LYS A 191 -9.87 3.77 3.35
C LYS A 191 -9.59 2.40 3.96
N GLY A 192 -8.60 2.33 4.86
CA GLY A 192 -8.25 1.16 5.65
C GLY A 192 -8.59 1.34 7.12
N GLU A 193 -8.17 0.39 7.95
CA GLU A 193 -8.12 0.56 9.41
C GLU A 193 -6.93 1.43 9.78
N GLY A 194 -5.72 1.09 9.29
CA GLY A 194 -4.50 1.81 9.57
C GLY A 194 -3.61 2.08 8.35
N GLY A 195 -2.86 3.18 8.39
CA GLY A 195 -2.01 3.61 7.29
C GLY A 195 -0.63 2.95 7.30
N ILE A 196 0.32 3.51 8.06
CA ILE A 196 1.70 3.02 8.18
C ILE A 196 2.03 2.74 9.64
N PHE A 197 2.48 1.52 9.92
CA PHE A 197 2.82 1.06 11.27
C PHE A 197 4.29 0.69 11.38
N CYS A 198 4.94 1.20 12.42
CA CYS A 198 6.36 0.97 12.72
C CYS A 198 6.50 0.26 14.05
N TRP A 199 7.00 -0.98 14.01
CA TRP A 199 7.10 -1.84 15.16
C TRP A 199 8.52 -2.37 15.40
N ARG A 200 8.85 -2.70 16.65
CA ARG A 200 10.03 -3.48 17.04
C ARG A 200 11.33 -2.94 16.45
N GLY A 201 11.62 -1.67 16.73
CA GLY A 201 12.91 -1.05 16.38
C GLY A 201 13.04 -0.69 14.90
N SER A 202 11.96 -0.63 14.14
CA SER A 202 12.03 -0.23 12.74
C SER A 202 12.34 1.26 12.57
N THR A 203 13.06 1.59 11.49
CA THR A 203 13.53 2.95 11.21
C THR A 203 13.25 3.39 9.78
N PRO A 204 12.00 3.31 9.30
CA PRO A 204 11.69 3.64 7.92
C PRO A 204 11.85 5.13 7.62
N GLU A 205 12.23 5.44 6.38
CA GLU A 205 12.04 6.77 5.79
C GLU A 205 10.61 6.87 5.24
N ILE A 206 9.77 7.76 5.79
CA ILE A 206 8.38 7.95 5.38
C ILE A 206 8.24 9.38 4.86
N ALA A 207 8.27 9.56 3.53
CA ALA A 207 8.32 10.89 2.96
C ALA A 207 7.32 11.11 1.82
N GLY A 208 6.62 12.25 1.86
CA GLY A 208 5.74 12.70 0.79
C GLY A 208 4.52 11.80 0.54
N ASN A 209 4.12 10.97 1.51
CA ASN A 209 2.95 10.09 1.35
C ASN A 209 1.65 10.84 1.66
N GLU A 210 0.56 10.41 1.01
CA GLU A 210 -0.80 10.79 1.35
C GLU A 210 -1.48 9.62 2.09
N ILE A 211 -1.85 9.83 3.35
CA ILE A 211 -2.48 8.82 4.22
C ILE A 211 -3.83 9.38 4.66
N LEU A 212 -4.90 8.80 4.10
CA LEU A 212 -6.21 9.41 4.10
C LEU A 212 -7.30 8.44 4.57
N ASP A 213 -8.23 8.96 5.37
CA ASP A 213 -9.50 8.30 5.68
C ASP A 213 -9.32 6.88 6.27
N GLN A 214 -8.34 6.71 7.19
CA GLN A 214 -8.19 5.48 7.95
C GLN A 214 -9.14 5.49 9.16
N ALA A 215 -9.70 4.32 9.49
CA ALA A 215 -10.60 4.18 10.63
C ALA A 215 -9.87 4.33 11.99
N GLU A 216 -8.57 4.09 12.00
CA GLU A 216 -7.69 4.19 13.17
C GLU A 216 -6.54 5.18 12.89
N GLU A 217 -5.28 4.73 13.05
CA GLU A 217 -4.11 5.61 12.91
C GLU A 217 -3.67 5.80 11.47
N GLY A 218 -3.34 7.04 11.13
CA GLY A 218 -2.63 7.33 9.89
C GLY A 218 -1.19 6.79 9.93
N ILE A 219 -0.39 7.22 10.92
CA ILE A 219 0.96 6.70 11.16
C ILE A 219 1.11 6.37 12.64
N PHE A 220 1.51 5.13 12.92
CA PHE A 220 1.85 4.66 14.26
C PHE A 220 3.34 4.30 14.34
N ALA A 221 3.99 4.63 15.46
CA ALA A 221 5.32 4.11 15.80
C ALA A 221 5.36 3.70 17.27
N ASP A 222 5.82 2.48 17.53
CA ASP A 222 6.00 2.00 18.89
C ASP A 222 7.18 2.69 19.62
N ALA A 223 7.38 2.36 20.88
CA ALA A 223 8.35 3.02 21.74
C ALA A 223 9.83 2.84 21.29
N ASP A 224 10.10 1.82 20.50
CA ASP A 224 11.45 1.45 20.07
C ASP A 224 11.74 1.83 18.61
N SER A 225 10.71 2.10 17.83
CA SER A 225 10.83 2.50 16.41
C SER A 225 11.15 3.98 16.25
N ARG A 226 11.89 4.33 15.22
CA ARG A 226 12.37 5.69 14.94
C ARG A 226 12.17 6.04 13.45
N PRO A 227 10.91 6.19 12.98
CA PRO A 227 10.65 6.62 11.61
C PRO A 227 11.13 8.05 11.38
N LEU A 228 11.66 8.30 10.18
CA LEU A 228 11.91 9.67 9.71
C LEU A 228 10.70 10.14 8.91
N LEU A 229 9.92 11.06 9.48
CA LEU A 229 8.70 11.61 8.88
C LEU A 229 8.98 12.94 8.19
N THR A 230 8.74 13.04 6.88
CA THR A 230 9.01 14.27 6.13
C THR A 230 7.94 14.54 5.07
N GLY A 231 7.25 15.69 5.19
CA GLY A 231 6.36 16.20 4.14
C GLY A 231 5.19 15.29 3.77
N ASN A 232 4.72 14.46 4.70
CA ASN A 232 3.54 13.64 4.48
C ASN A 232 2.26 14.49 4.62
N ARG A 233 1.17 14.01 4.03
CA ARG A 233 -0.17 14.52 4.24
C ARG A 233 -1.01 13.43 4.90
N VAL A 234 -1.30 13.62 6.18
CA VAL A 234 -2.07 12.67 6.99
C VAL A 234 -3.38 13.35 7.41
N SER A 235 -4.51 12.95 6.86
CA SER A 235 -5.79 13.62 7.09
C SER A 235 -7.00 12.71 6.95
N GLY A 236 -8.11 13.07 7.65
CA GLY A 236 -9.35 12.27 7.62
C GLY A 236 -9.30 10.99 8.45
N ASN A 237 -8.22 10.75 9.19
CA ASN A 237 -8.07 9.56 10.02
C ASN A 237 -8.67 9.79 11.42
N ASP A 238 -8.92 8.71 12.18
CA ASP A 238 -9.30 8.86 13.58
C ASP A 238 -8.14 9.52 14.36
N LEU A 239 -6.93 8.99 14.20
CA LEU A 239 -5.72 9.57 14.77
C LEU A 239 -4.65 9.76 13.68
N GLY A 240 -4.17 10.99 13.51
CA GLY A 240 -3.18 11.29 12.47
C GLY A 240 -1.84 10.62 12.76
N LEU A 241 -1.17 11.02 13.85
CA LEU A 241 0.11 10.45 14.31
C LEU A 241 -0.04 9.92 15.72
N ALA A 242 0.31 8.65 15.95
CA ALA A 242 0.39 8.00 17.25
C ALA A 242 1.85 7.63 17.55
N LEU A 243 2.53 8.37 18.41
CA LEU A 243 3.97 8.28 18.63
C LEU A 243 4.30 8.26 20.14
N TYR A 244 5.36 7.57 20.52
CA TYR A 244 5.88 7.59 21.89
C TYR A 244 6.87 8.71 22.16
N ASP A 245 7.33 9.42 21.14
CA ASP A 245 8.23 10.57 21.24
C ASP A 245 7.76 11.67 20.29
N ARG A 246 7.51 12.86 20.85
CA ARG A 246 7.08 14.04 20.09
C ARG A 246 8.11 14.45 19.03
N GLY A 247 9.40 14.23 19.29
CA GLY A 247 10.48 14.56 18.36
C GLY A 247 10.38 13.79 17.03
N LEU A 248 9.73 12.62 17.02
CA LEU A 248 9.51 11.83 15.81
C LEU A 248 8.47 12.44 14.87
N ALA A 249 7.62 13.32 15.35
CA ALA A 249 6.59 13.96 14.50
C ALA A 249 7.18 14.85 13.38
N GLY A 250 8.45 15.27 13.49
CA GLY A 250 9.05 16.19 12.55
C GLY A 250 8.27 17.52 12.52
N ASP A 251 7.79 17.95 11.34
CA ASP A 251 6.81 19.02 11.20
C ASP A 251 5.40 18.50 11.51
N PRO A 252 4.78 18.85 12.65
CA PRO A 252 3.44 18.38 13.00
C PRO A 252 2.35 18.80 12.01
N SER A 253 2.63 19.80 11.17
CA SER A 253 1.66 20.27 10.18
C SER A 253 1.36 19.25 9.08
N GLN A 254 2.15 18.19 8.97
CA GLN A 254 1.88 17.09 8.05
C GLN A 254 0.64 16.27 8.44
N ALA A 255 0.20 16.29 9.70
CA ALA A 255 -1.04 15.68 10.17
C ALA A 255 -2.05 16.78 10.52
N ARG A 256 -3.06 16.94 9.67
CA ARG A 256 -4.12 17.94 9.87
C ARG A 256 -5.46 17.45 9.35
N GLY A 257 -6.52 17.76 10.10
CA GLY A 257 -7.89 17.40 9.72
C GLY A 257 -8.23 15.96 10.02
N ASN A 258 -7.57 15.37 11.01
CA ASN A 258 -7.95 14.11 11.63
C ASN A 258 -8.88 14.38 12.81
N ARG A 259 -9.53 13.37 13.39
CA ARG A 259 -10.27 13.58 14.63
C ARG A 259 -9.32 14.02 15.77
N GLU A 260 -8.12 13.44 15.79
CA GLU A 260 -6.99 13.90 16.61
C GLU A 260 -5.72 13.89 15.75
N ASP A 261 -5.04 15.02 15.59
CA ASP A 261 -3.91 15.11 14.66
C ASP A 261 -2.63 14.46 15.20
N LEU A 262 -2.38 14.52 16.51
CA LEU A 262 -1.19 13.95 17.15
C LEU A 262 -1.48 13.49 18.57
N ARG A 263 -1.17 12.25 18.87
CA ARG A 263 -1.18 11.70 20.22
C ARG A 263 0.22 11.22 20.61
N ILE A 264 0.71 11.69 21.75
CA ILE A 264 1.93 11.15 22.35
C ILE A 264 1.51 10.07 23.36
N LEU A 265 1.90 8.84 23.03
CA LEU A 265 1.61 7.65 23.82
C LEU A 265 2.54 7.56 25.04
N SER A 266 2.05 7.03 26.13
CA SER A 266 2.88 6.72 27.30
C SER A 266 3.33 5.27 27.26
N ARG A 267 4.59 5.00 27.60
CA ARG A 267 5.01 3.60 27.83
C ARG A 267 4.14 3.02 28.98
N PRO A 268 3.64 1.79 28.83
CA PRO A 268 3.04 1.12 29.97
C PRO A 268 4.03 1.16 31.13
N ALA A 269 3.56 1.53 32.34
CA ALA A 269 4.40 1.43 33.52
C ALA A 269 4.93 -0.01 33.59
N GLU A 270 6.26 -0.18 33.61
CA GLU A 270 6.83 -1.50 33.87
C GLU A 270 6.21 -1.97 35.19
N ALA A 271 5.47 -3.08 35.12
CA ALA A 271 4.97 -3.71 36.32
C ALA A 271 6.19 -4.01 37.18
N ALA A 272 6.33 -3.29 38.29
CA ALA A 272 7.42 -3.48 39.23
C ALA A 272 7.46 -4.97 39.60
N ARG A 273 8.53 -5.66 39.12
CA ARG A 273 8.80 -7.05 39.50
C ARG A 273 9.39 -7.13 40.88
#